data_d96d7b85375376d6357a00e2e797110b
#
_entry.id   d96d7b85375376d6357a00e2e797110b
#
_cell.length_a   1.000
_cell.length_b   1.000
_cell.length_c   1.000
_cell.angle_alpha   90.00
_cell.angle_beta   90.00
_cell.angle_gamma   90.00
#
_symmetry.space_group_name_H-M   'P 1'
#
loop_
_entity.id
_entity.type
_entity.pdbx_description
1 polymer ?
#
loop_
_entity_poly.entity_id
_entity_poly.type
_entity_poly.pdbx_seq_one_letter_code
_entity_poly.pdbx_strand_id
1 'polypeptide(L)'
;MKHIIILGDGMADHAVDRLGGKTLLEYANTPNMDHLARIGRTGRLNTVPDGFLPGSEVANATILGYDMNKVYEGRGPLEAASIGYDMRPDDFALRCNIICIADGKIKNHHGGHLTTDDSQQLIDLLNEKLGNDRVEFIKGIQYRHLLIIRGGNKHITCAPPHDHPNEPWRELLITPEPGYEDNGEKFNEDKSSDRMTAQQTADLLNDLILKSQKVLAQAPLNIARRAEGKDEADCIWPWGGGYRPQMKTLQEMYPQIKRGDVISAVDLIRGIGHYAGLHNIIVPGATGLADTNYEGKAQAAIDALRNDDFVFVHVEASDEAGHDGDLELKLRTIENLDSRMVGPIYNEVSKWDEPVCIALMPDHPTPVEIRTHMKEPVPFAVWYPGDRKSVGRERVC
;
A
#
# COMPACT_ATOMS: atom_id res chain seq x y z
N MET A 1 -11.26 -21.76 16.31
CA MET A 1 -10.36 -21.93 15.13
C MET A 1 -9.79 -20.58 14.78
N LYS A 2 -8.49 -20.49 14.67
CA LYS A 2 -7.75 -19.27 14.28
C LYS A 2 -7.50 -19.25 12.79
N HIS A 3 -7.16 -18.09 12.24
CA HIS A 3 -6.98 -17.91 10.80
C HIS A 3 -5.73 -17.10 10.52
N ILE A 4 -4.98 -17.50 9.50
CA ILE A 4 -3.86 -16.73 8.97
C ILE A 4 -3.95 -16.64 7.45
N ILE A 5 -3.74 -15.44 6.93
CA ILE A 5 -3.49 -15.22 5.50
C ILE A 5 -2.01 -14.89 5.36
N ILE A 6 -1.30 -15.68 4.55
CA ILE A 6 0.09 -15.42 4.15
C ILE A 6 0.04 -14.95 2.71
N LEU A 7 0.45 -13.72 2.48
CA LEU A 7 0.39 -13.08 1.18
C LEU A 7 1.78 -12.76 0.66
N GLY A 8 2.11 -13.33 -0.52
CA GLY A 8 3.27 -12.92 -1.31
C GLY A 8 2.84 -11.94 -2.39
N ASP A 9 3.13 -10.65 -2.18
CA ASP A 9 2.75 -9.59 -3.08
C ASP A 9 3.36 -9.79 -4.47
N GLY A 10 2.56 -9.60 -5.51
CA GLY A 10 3.00 -9.75 -6.89
C GLY A 10 3.56 -11.12 -7.26
N MET A 11 3.40 -12.16 -6.40
CA MET A 11 4.04 -13.47 -6.55
C MET A 11 3.59 -14.23 -7.80
N ALA A 12 2.36 -14.00 -8.28
CA ALA A 12 1.87 -14.58 -9.52
C ALA A 12 2.62 -14.00 -10.74
N ASP A 13 2.74 -14.83 -11.78
CA ASP A 13 3.47 -14.45 -13.00
C ASP A 13 2.92 -15.21 -14.21
N HIS A 14 3.28 -14.75 -15.40
CA HIS A 14 3.02 -15.46 -16.64
C HIS A 14 3.99 -16.64 -16.83
N ALA A 15 3.69 -17.50 -17.78
CA ALA A 15 4.62 -18.55 -18.22
C ALA A 15 5.81 -17.89 -18.93
N VAL A 16 7.02 -18.26 -18.51
CA VAL A 16 8.28 -17.68 -19.00
C VAL A 16 9.02 -18.68 -19.87
N ASP A 17 9.38 -18.31 -21.09
CA ASP A 17 10.06 -19.20 -22.04
C ASP A 17 11.37 -19.76 -21.49
N ARG A 18 12.16 -18.95 -20.78
CA ARG A 18 13.43 -19.36 -20.13
C ARG A 18 13.23 -20.43 -19.05
N LEU A 19 12.02 -20.59 -18.55
CA LEU A 19 11.65 -21.62 -17.57
C LEU A 19 10.95 -22.83 -18.24
N GLY A 20 11.04 -22.94 -19.57
CA GLY A 20 10.40 -24.01 -20.34
C GLY A 20 8.88 -23.86 -20.41
N GLY A 21 8.38 -22.64 -20.44
CA GLY A 21 6.95 -22.32 -20.51
C GLY A 21 6.21 -22.54 -19.19
N LYS A 22 6.90 -22.53 -18.07
CA LYS A 22 6.32 -22.60 -16.72
C LYS A 22 6.18 -21.21 -16.13
N THR A 23 5.19 -21.02 -15.26
CA THR A 23 5.13 -19.88 -14.35
C THR A 23 6.22 -19.98 -13.29
N LEU A 24 6.50 -18.88 -12.59
CA LEU A 24 7.48 -18.89 -11.50
C LEU A 24 7.07 -19.83 -10.36
N LEU A 25 5.78 -19.86 -10.02
CA LEU A 25 5.24 -20.77 -8.99
C LEU A 25 5.36 -22.25 -9.37
N GLU A 26 5.27 -22.58 -10.68
CA GLU A 26 5.49 -23.95 -11.16
C GLU A 26 6.96 -24.34 -11.21
N TYR A 27 7.86 -23.38 -11.33
CA TYR A 27 9.30 -23.62 -11.47
C TYR A 27 10.05 -23.56 -10.14
N ALA A 28 9.68 -22.65 -9.25
CA ALA A 28 10.32 -22.44 -7.96
C ALA A 28 10.26 -23.70 -7.07
N ASN A 29 11.28 -23.90 -6.25
CA ASN A 29 11.31 -24.97 -5.27
C ASN A 29 10.55 -24.58 -4.01
N THR A 30 9.26 -24.91 -3.94
CA THR A 30 8.31 -24.50 -2.89
C THR A 30 7.65 -25.69 -2.20
N PRO A 31 8.42 -26.59 -1.54
CA PRO A 31 7.87 -27.84 -1.00
C PRO A 31 6.78 -27.65 0.06
N ASN A 32 6.79 -26.54 0.83
CA ASN A 32 5.79 -26.25 1.85
C ASN A 32 4.49 -25.72 1.24
N MET A 33 4.57 -24.81 0.27
CA MET A 33 3.41 -24.33 -0.49
C MET A 33 2.77 -25.48 -1.28
N ASP A 34 3.58 -26.31 -1.93
CA ASP A 34 3.14 -27.52 -2.64
C ASP A 34 2.44 -28.51 -1.70
N HIS A 35 2.96 -28.65 -0.49
CA HIS A 35 2.34 -29.49 0.52
C HIS A 35 0.96 -28.94 0.91
N LEU A 36 0.85 -27.65 1.25
CA LEU A 36 -0.42 -27.00 1.58
C LEU A 36 -1.43 -27.09 0.42
N ALA A 37 -0.99 -26.87 -0.83
CA ALA A 37 -1.83 -27.01 -2.00
C ALA A 37 -2.33 -28.45 -2.19
N ARG A 38 -1.52 -29.44 -1.86
CA ARG A 38 -1.86 -30.88 -2.00
C ARG A 38 -2.85 -31.33 -0.94
N ILE A 39 -2.69 -30.91 0.32
CA ILE A 39 -3.55 -31.32 1.43
C ILE A 39 -4.74 -30.37 1.67
N GLY A 40 -4.68 -29.16 1.16
CA GLY A 40 -5.72 -28.11 1.26
C GLY A 40 -6.62 -28.03 0.03
N ARG A 41 -7.32 -26.97 -0.15
CA ARG A 41 -8.14 -26.62 -1.31
C ARG A 41 -7.44 -25.54 -2.10
N THR A 42 -7.49 -25.64 -3.41
CA THR A 42 -6.87 -24.67 -4.34
C THR A 42 -7.91 -24.13 -5.30
N GLY A 43 -7.66 -22.95 -5.83
CA GLY A 43 -8.52 -22.30 -6.80
C GLY A 43 -7.87 -21.04 -7.37
N ARG A 44 -8.67 -20.24 -8.06
CA ARG A 44 -8.31 -18.91 -8.55
C ARG A 44 -9.24 -17.87 -7.95
N LEU A 45 -8.71 -16.71 -7.61
CA LEU A 45 -9.42 -15.60 -6.98
C LEU A 45 -9.23 -14.33 -7.80
N ASN A 46 -10.32 -13.63 -8.09
CA ASN A 46 -10.29 -12.28 -8.61
C ASN A 46 -10.14 -11.31 -7.44
N THR A 47 -8.97 -10.71 -7.34
CA THR A 47 -8.61 -9.78 -6.26
C THR A 47 -8.78 -8.32 -6.65
N VAL A 48 -8.84 -8.04 -7.96
CA VAL A 48 -9.06 -6.69 -8.51
C VAL A 48 -10.45 -6.63 -9.14
N PRO A 49 -11.43 -5.97 -8.52
CA PRO A 49 -12.78 -5.83 -9.07
C PRO A 49 -12.82 -5.04 -10.37
N ASP A 50 -13.92 -5.17 -11.14
CA ASP A 50 -14.14 -4.39 -12.35
C ASP A 50 -14.21 -2.89 -12.02
N GLY A 51 -13.64 -2.07 -12.90
CA GLY A 51 -13.55 -0.63 -12.72
C GLY A 51 -12.31 -0.14 -11.97
N PHE A 52 -11.56 -1.02 -11.30
CA PHE A 52 -10.32 -0.64 -10.61
C PHE A 52 -9.08 -1.03 -11.40
N LEU A 53 -8.04 -0.22 -11.26
CA LEU A 53 -6.68 -0.57 -11.70
C LEU A 53 -6.07 -1.59 -10.72
N PRO A 54 -5.22 -2.50 -11.19
CA PRO A 54 -4.51 -3.41 -10.31
C PRO A 54 -3.53 -2.66 -9.41
N GLY A 55 -3.55 -3.00 -8.13
CA GLY A 55 -2.68 -2.42 -7.11
C GLY A 55 -2.94 -3.06 -5.77
N SER A 56 -1.91 -3.06 -4.92
CA SER A 56 -1.93 -3.75 -3.63
C SER A 56 -3.04 -3.22 -2.71
N GLU A 57 -3.37 -1.91 -2.76
CA GLU A 57 -4.46 -1.35 -1.96
C GLU A 57 -5.83 -1.93 -2.33
N VAL A 58 -6.08 -2.13 -3.61
CA VAL A 58 -7.34 -2.68 -4.11
C VAL A 58 -7.41 -4.18 -3.82
N ALA A 59 -6.36 -4.90 -4.17
CA ALA A 59 -6.32 -6.35 -4.07
C ALA A 59 -6.35 -6.81 -2.59
N ASN A 60 -5.54 -6.22 -1.72
CA ASN A 60 -5.48 -6.60 -0.31
C ASN A 60 -6.79 -6.28 0.44
N ALA A 61 -7.42 -5.12 0.18
CA ALA A 61 -8.71 -4.80 0.76
C ALA A 61 -9.81 -5.76 0.26
N THR A 62 -9.79 -6.14 -1.03
CA THR A 62 -10.71 -7.14 -1.60
C THR A 62 -10.51 -8.52 -0.95
N ILE A 63 -9.28 -8.96 -0.73
CA ILE A 63 -8.95 -10.22 -0.04
C ILE A 63 -9.52 -10.24 1.39
N LEU A 64 -9.49 -9.10 2.09
CA LEU A 64 -10.09 -8.95 3.42
C LEU A 64 -11.63 -8.88 3.39
N GLY A 65 -12.25 -8.87 2.21
CA GLY A 65 -13.70 -8.92 2.04
C GLY A 65 -14.39 -7.57 1.86
N TYR A 66 -13.65 -6.51 1.57
CA TYR A 66 -14.22 -5.18 1.35
C TYR A 66 -14.72 -4.99 -0.09
N ASP A 67 -15.85 -4.32 -0.22
CA ASP A 67 -16.36 -3.82 -1.49
C ASP A 67 -15.70 -2.50 -1.84
N MET A 68 -14.75 -2.53 -2.76
CA MET A 68 -13.95 -1.37 -3.14
C MET A 68 -14.77 -0.19 -3.66
N ASN A 69 -15.92 -0.46 -4.29
CA ASN A 69 -16.84 0.61 -4.73
C ASN A 69 -17.40 1.44 -3.57
N LYS A 70 -17.36 0.90 -2.34
CA LYS A 70 -17.89 1.56 -1.14
C LYS A 70 -16.83 2.14 -0.24
N VAL A 71 -15.64 1.55 -0.25
CA VAL A 71 -14.63 1.89 0.79
C VAL A 71 -13.39 2.56 0.22
N TYR A 72 -13.16 2.51 -1.10
CA TYR A 72 -11.94 3.08 -1.66
C TYR A 72 -12.03 4.61 -1.72
N GLU A 73 -11.10 5.26 -1.02
CA GLU A 73 -11.03 6.72 -0.93
C GLU A 73 -9.71 7.30 -1.45
N GLY A 74 -8.77 6.44 -1.89
CA GLY A 74 -7.44 6.86 -2.32
C GLY A 74 -6.32 6.43 -1.37
N ARG A 75 -5.07 6.72 -1.74
CA ARG A 75 -3.87 6.32 -0.97
C ARG A 75 -3.60 7.19 0.26
N GLY A 76 -3.89 8.49 0.19
CA GLY A 76 -3.60 9.43 1.28
C GLY A 76 -4.16 9.01 2.63
N PRO A 77 -5.45 8.65 2.74
CA PRO A 77 -6.03 8.17 3.99
C PRO A 77 -5.37 6.91 4.54
N LEU A 78 -4.99 5.97 3.67
CA LEU A 78 -4.35 4.72 4.09
C LEU A 78 -2.94 4.97 4.67
N GLU A 79 -2.19 5.86 4.03
CA GLU A 79 -0.87 6.28 4.55
C GLU A 79 -1.00 7.11 5.84
N ALA A 80 -2.04 7.94 5.97
CA ALA A 80 -2.33 8.64 7.21
C ALA A 80 -2.54 7.67 8.37
N ALA A 81 -3.35 6.63 8.17
CA ALA A 81 -3.57 5.59 9.16
C ALA A 81 -2.30 4.81 9.52
N SER A 82 -1.42 4.53 8.54
CA SER A 82 -0.19 3.76 8.76
C SER A 82 0.79 4.46 9.69
N ILE A 83 0.85 5.79 9.64
CA ILE A 83 1.70 6.61 10.52
C ILE A 83 1.02 7.01 11.83
N GLY A 84 -0.19 6.50 12.08
CA GLY A 84 -0.96 6.75 13.31
C GLY A 84 -1.69 8.08 13.34
N TYR A 85 -1.90 8.73 12.20
CA TYR A 85 -2.73 9.93 12.11
C TYR A 85 -4.21 9.53 12.11
N ASP A 86 -4.93 9.88 13.16
CA ASP A 86 -6.37 9.63 13.28
C ASP A 86 -7.15 10.75 12.57
N MET A 87 -7.57 10.46 11.33
CA MET A 87 -8.29 11.41 10.50
C MET A 87 -9.64 11.80 11.12
N ARG A 88 -9.88 13.11 11.19
CA ARG A 88 -11.19 13.67 11.54
C ARG A 88 -12.20 13.46 10.41
N PRO A 89 -13.51 13.55 10.69
CA PRO A 89 -14.54 13.39 9.66
C PRO A 89 -14.48 14.41 8.51
N ASP A 90 -13.88 15.57 8.74
CA ASP A 90 -13.70 16.65 7.77
C ASP A 90 -12.31 16.70 7.12
N ASP A 91 -11.40 15.81 7.51
CA ASP A 91 -10.07 15.74 6.91
C ASP A 91 -10.12 15.16 5.50
N PHE A 92 -9.48 15.86 4.58
CA PHE A 92 -9.11 15.38 3.26
C PHE A 92 -7.60 15.17 3.23
N ALA A 93 -7.16 13.91 3.20
CA ALA A 93 -5.75 13.54 3.27
C ALA A 93 -5.21 13.23 1.87
N LEU A 94 -4.08 13.87 1.53
CA LEU A 94 -3.35 13.63 0.28
C LEU A 94 -1.93 13.13 0.59
N ARG A 95 -1.40 12.27 -0.26
CA ARG A 95 0.05 12.13 -0.37
C ARG A 95 0.64 13.48 -0.78
N CYS A 96 1.79 13.80 -0.22
CA CYS A 96 2.49 15.05 -0.52
C CYS A 96 3.97 14.76 -0.72
N ASN A 97 4.38 14.56 -1.97
CA ASN A 97 5.80 14.42 -2.27
C ASN A 97 6.49 15.78 -2.19
N ILE A 98 7.77 15.79 -1.79
CA ILE A 98 8.66 16.91 -2.09
C ILE A 98 9.45 16.51 -3.36
N ILE A 99 9.25 17.25 -4.43
CA ILE A 99 9.79 16.98 -5.76
C ILE A 99 10.89 17.98 -6.14
N CYS A 100 11.63 17.68 -7.22
CA CYS A 100 12.55 18.61 -7.86
C CYS A 100 11.97 19.09 -9.19
N ILE A 101 11.88 20.40 -9.37
CA ILE A 101 11.52 21.06 -10.62
C ILE A 101 12.76 21.71 -11.22
N ALA A 102 13.03 21.46 -12.51
CA ALA A 102 14.07 22.13 -13.27
C ALA A 102 13.57 22.47 -14.67
N ASP A 103 13.94 23.63 -15.20
CA ASP A 103 13.57 24.09 -16.54
C ASP A 103 12.07 24.02 -16.83
N GLY A 104 11.24 24.27 -15.80
CA GLY A 104 9.79 24.23 -15.89
C GLY A 104 9.18 22.83 -15.95
N LYS A 105 9.93 21.78 -15.67
CA LYS A 105 9.53 20.37 -15.73
C LYS A 105 9.75 19.65 -14.41
N ILE A 106 9.00 18.57 -14.15
CA ILE A 106 9.28 17.66 -13.05
C ILE A 106 10.57 16.91 -13.37
N LYS A 107 11.67 17.29 -12.72
CA LYS A 107 12.98 16.64 -12.92
C LYS A 107 13.01 15.26 -12.25
N ASN A 108 12.53 15.19 -11.02
CA ASN A 108 12.33 13.93 -10.30
C ASN A 108 11.26 14.10 -9.21
N HIS A 109 10.62 12.99 -8.85
CA HIS A 109 9.54 12.93 -7.87
C HIS A 109 10.02 12.74 -6.42
N HIS A 110 11.33 12.66 -6.19
CA HIS A 110 11.96 12.31 -4.90
C HIS A 110 12.86 13.41 -4.34
N GLY A 111 12.76 14.64 -4.85
CA GLY A 111 13.48 15.80 -4.34
C GLY A 111 15.00 15.64 -4.29
N GLY A 112 15.60 14.99 -5.29
CA GLY A 112 17.04 14.73 -5.34
C GLY A 112 17.51 13.75 -4.27
N HIS A 113 16.78 12.68 -4.01
CA HIS A 113 17.06 11.65 -3.00
C HIS A 113 17.18 12.22 -1.57
N LEU A 114 16.09 12.85 -1.12
CA LEU A 114 16.00 13.35 0.25
C LEU A 114 16.20 12.22 1.27
N THR A 115 16.97 12.49 2.31
CA THR A 115 16.96 11.68 3.52
C THR A 115 15.69 11.98 4.35
N THR A 116 15.32 11.10 5.26
CA THR A 116 14.17 11.34 6.14
C THR A 116 14.41 12.57 7.02
N ASP A 117 15.60 12.70 7.61
CA ASP A 117 15.95 13.82 8.50
C ASP A 117 15.91 15.16 7.77
N ASP A 118 16.47 15.22 6.54
CA ASP A 118 16.44 16.43 5.71
C ASP A 118 15.01 16.84 5.36
N SER A 119 14.20 15.88 4.94
CA SER A 119 12.82 16.15 4.52
C SER A 119 11.92 16.58 5.68
N GLN A 120 12.12 16.02 6.87
CA GLN A 120 11.35 16.41 8.06
C GLN A 120 11.59 17.86 8.46
N GLN A 121 12.83 18.38 8.27
CA GLN A 121 13.13 19.80 8.47
C GLN A 121 12.38 20.70 7.47
N LEU A 122 12.26 20.24 6.21
CA LEU A 122 11.48 20.97 5.20
C LEU A 122 9.99 20.97 5.53
N ILE A 123 9.45 19.88 6.06
CA ILE A 123 8.05 19.79 6.49
C ILE A 123 7.79 20.72 7.69
N ASP A 124 8.70 20.81 8.66
CA ASP A 124 8.59 21.78 9.76
C ASP A 124 8.52 23.21 9.23
N LEU A 125 9.39 23.56 8.28
CA LEU A 125 9.41 24.87 7.64
C LEU A 125 8.11 25.16 6.86
N LEU A 126 7.58 24.16 6.14
CA LEU A 126 6.30 24.29 5.43
C LEU A 126 5.14 24.51 6.40
N ASN A 127 5.09 23.79 7.52
CA ASN A 127 4.08 24.02 8.54
C ASN A 127 4.19 25.41 9.17
N GLU A 128 5.42 25.87 9.48
CA GLU A 128 5.64 27.20 10.03
C GLU A 128 5.15 28.32 9.08
N LYS A 129 5.38 28.17 7.79
CA LYS A 129 5.14 29.23 6.80
C LYS A 129 3.78 29.15 6.10
N LEU A 130 3.23 27.95 5.93
CA LEU A 130 2.01 27.70 5.14
C LEU A 130 0.93 26.96 5.94
N GLY A 131 1.28 26.32 7.05
CA GLY A 131 0.35 25.63 7.94
C GLY A 131 -0.59 26.61 8.64
N ASN A 132 -1.83 26.16 8.89
CA ASN A 132 -2.87 26.89 9.62
C ASN A 132 -3.97 25.91 10.06
N ASP A 133 -5.08 26.41 10.61
CA ASP A 133 -6.18 25.56 11.09
C ASP A 133 -6.78 24.66 10.01
N ARG A 134 -6.62 25.00 8.74
CA ARG A 134 -7.12 24.23 7.58
C ARG A 134 -6.06 23.35 6.90
N VAL A 135 -4.80 23.75 6.97
CA VAL A 135 -3.68 23.14 6.23
C VAL A 135 -2.64 22.62 7.21
N GLU A 136 -2.36 21.31 7.14
CA GLU A 136 -1.37 20.66 7.99
C GLU A 136 -0.51 19.68 7.17
N PHE A 137 0.83 19.82 7.26
CA PHE A 137 1.78 18.91 6.64
C PHE A 137 2.24 17.88 7.68
N ILE A 138 2.08 16.60 7.39
CA ILE A 138 2.47 15.51 8.28
C ILE A 138 3.77 14.87 7.80
N LYS A 139 4.72 14.72 8.71
CA LYS A 139 6.02 14.10 8.44
C LYS A 139 5.87 12.62 8.06
N GLY A 140 6.48 12.25 6.98
CA GLY A 140 6.62 10.87 6.52
C GLY A 140 8.10 10.49 6.36
N ILE A 141 8.39 9.63 5.40
CA ILE A 141 9.73 9.07 5.17
C ILE A 141 10.29 9.58 3.83
N GLN A 142 11.54 10.06 3.84
CA GLN A 142 12.22 10.59 2.66
C GLN A 142 11.39 11.70 2.00
N TYR A 143 11.04 11.57 0.74
CA TYR A 143 10.26 12.55 -0.03
C TYR A 143 8.74 12.39 0.13
N ARG A 144 8.27 11.35 0.82
CA ARG A 144 6.85 10.97 0.97
C ARG A 144 6.29 11.49 2.27
N HIS A 145 5.40 12.44 2.18
CA HIS A 145 4.71 13.07 3.30
C HIS A 145 3.21 13.10 3.05
N LEU A 146 2.45 13.64 3.99
CA LEU A 146 1.02 13.86 3.84
C LEU A 146 0.68 15.34 3.95
N LEU A 147 -0.37 15.72 3.27
CA LEU A 147 -1.03 17.02 3.38
C LEU A 147 -2.48 16.79 3.79
N ILE A 148 -2.88 17.39 4.91
CA ILE A 148 -4.26 17.36 5.39
C ILE A 148 -4.90 18.70 5.10
N ILE A 149 -6.05 18.67 4.44
CA ILE A 149 -6.88 19.85 4.15
C ILE A 149 -8.23 19.66 4.84
N ARG A 150 -8.49 20.40 5.90
CA ARG A 150 -9.78 20.36 6.60
C ARG A 150 -10.87 21.01 5.77
N GLY A 151 -11.94 20.30 5.55
CA GLY A 151 -13.03 20.72 4.68
C GLY A 151 -12.69 20.67 3.18
N GLY A 152 -11.61 20.00 2.78
CA GLY A 152 -11.25 19.81 1.37
C GLY A 152 -12.28 18.95 0.61
N ASN A 153 -12.36 19.14 -0.71
CA ASN A 153 -13.20 18.34 -1.61
C ASN A 153 -12.36 17.36 -2.39
N LYS A 154 -12.76 16.07 -2.39
CA LYS A 154 -12.03 14.99 -3.09
C LYS A 154 -12.23 14.95 -4.60
N HIS A 155 -13.26 15.62 -5.11
CA HIS A 155 -13.58 15.64 -6.54
C HIS A 155 -12.67 16.58 -7.32
N ILE A 156 -11.38 16.28 -7.25
CA ILE A 156 -10.30 16.98 -7.94
C ILE A 156 -9.41 15.96 -8.68
N THR A 157 -8.83 16.38 -9.77
CA THR A 157 -7.87 15.58 -10.54
C THR A 157 -6.45 15.98 -10.15
N CYS A 158 -5.66 15.02 -9.69
CA CYS A 158 -4.26 15.18 -9.31
C CYS A 158 -3.41 14.17 -10.08
N ALA A 159 -2.32 14.62 -10.68
CA ALA A 159 -1.38 13.76 -11.39
C ALA A 159 -0.30 13.20 -10.42
N PRO A 160 -0.07 11.87 -10.35
CA PRO A 160 1.04 11.31 -9.60
C PRO A 160 2.38 11.73 -10.22
N PRO A 161 3.32 12.34 -9.46
CA PRO A 161 4.50 12.95 -10.06
C PRO A 161 5.50 11.95 -10.65
N HIS A 162 5.43 10.68 -10.27
CA HIS A 162 6.28 9.61 -10.81
C HIS A 162 5.84 9.11 -12.19
N ASP A 163 4.60 9.38 -12.58
CA ASP A 163 4.07 9.02 -13.91
C ASP A 163 4.39 10.09 -14.97
N HIS A 164 4.86 11.27 -14.53
CA HIS A 164 5.09 12.44 -15.40
C HIS A 164 6.53 12.97 -15.36
N PRO A 165 7.57 12.12 -15.47
CA PRO A 165 8.95 12.57 -15.47
C PRO A 165 9.25 13.42 -16.72
N ASN A 166 9.92 14.55 -16.54
CA ASN A 166 10.29 15.50 -17.59
C ASN A 166 9.10 16.19 -18.29
N GLU A 167 7.89 16.11 -17.74
CA GLU A 167 6.74 16.87 -18.25
C GLU A 167 6.64 18.28 -17.65
N PRO A 168 6.03 19.25 -18.36
CA PRO A 168 5.81 20.58 -17.85
C PRO A 168 4.86 20.57 -16.65
N TRP A 169 5.36 20.89 -15.45
CA TRP A 169 4.59 20.77 -14.23
C TRP A 169 3.34 21.65 -14.18
N ARG A 170 3.33 22.79 -14.90
CA ARG A 170 2.18 23.71 -14.89
C ARG A 170 0.95 23.12 -15.59
N GLU A 171 1.14 22.19 -16.51
CA GLU A 171 0.05 21.50 -17.23
C GLU A 171 -0.58 20.40 -16.36
N LEU A 172 0.10 20.02 -15.27
CA LEU A 172 -0.33 19.00 -14.32
C LEU A 172 -0.93 19.57 -13.04
N LEU A 173 -1.19 20.90 -13.00
CA LEU A 173 -1.83 21.54 -11.86
C LEU A 173 -3.22 20.94 -11.62
N ILE A 174 -3.62 20.96 -10.36
CA ILE A 174 -4.85 20.36 -9.87
C ILE A 174 -6.07 21.10 -10.43
N THR A 175 -7.04 20.35 -10.91
CA THR A 175 -8.30 20.86 -11.45
C THR A 175 -9.48 20.15 -10.80
N PRO A 176 -10.68 20.73 -10.80
CA PRO A 176 -11.90 19.99 -10.48
C PRO A 176 -12.06 18.76 -11.38
N GLU A 177 -12.64 17.70 -10.85
CA GLU A 177 -12.94 16.50 -11.62
C GLU A 177 -13.90 16.82 -12.76
N PRO A 178 -13.59 16.43 -14.02
CA PRO A 178 -14.44 16.74 -15.17
C PRO A 178 -15.86 16.16 -15.01
N GLY A 179 -16.86 17.04 -15.16
CA GLY A 179 -18.27 16.66 -15.06
C GLY A 179 -18.83 16.57 -13.64
N TYR A 180 -18.00 16.81 -12.62
CA TYR A 180 -18.51 16.93 -11.26
C TYR A 180 -19.12 18.32 -11.03
N GLU A 181 -20.36 18.33 -10.55
CA GLU A 181 -21.05 19.56 -10.12
C GLU A 181 -21.18 19.56 -8.60
N ASP A 182 -20.72 20.63 -7.96
CA ASP A 182 -20.87 20.84 -6.51
C ASP A 182 -22.35 21.08 -6.15
N ASN A 183 -23.12 20.00 -6.06
CA ASN A 183 -24.55 20.05 -5.73
C ASN A 183 -24.83 20.26 -4.23
N GLY A 184 -23.85 20.73 -3.48
CA GLY A 184 -23.97 20.96 -2.04
C GLY A 184 -24.15 19.67 -1.25
N GLU A 185 -23.52 18.58 -1.67
CA GLU A 185 -23.56 17.29 -0.97
C GLU A 185 -23.14 17.50 0.50
N LYS A 186 -24.10 17.31 1.38
CA LYS A 186 -23.90 17.33 2.82
C LYS A 186 -23.25 16.01 3.20
N PHE A 187 -21.97 16.06 3.47
CA PHE A 187 -21.31 14.94 4.12
C PHE A 187 -21.86 14.78 5.53
N ASN A 188 -22.43 13.60 5.82
CA ASN A 188 -23.00 13.20 7.09
C ASN A 188 -23.81 14.29 7.81
N GLU A 189 -24.86 13.95 8.50
CA GLU A 189 -25.85 14.83 9.14
C GLU A 189 -25.29 15.88 10.13
N ASP A 190 -23.96 15.89 10.35
CA ASP A 190 -23.26 16.90 11.14
C ASP A 190 -22.84 18.08 10.25
N LYS A 191 -23.56 19.15 10.41
CA LYS A 191 -23.51 20.43 9.73
C LYS A 191 -22.17 21.15 9.93
N SER A 192 -21.07 20.77 9.28
CA SER A 192 -19.98 21.72 9.11
C SER A 192 -20.20 22.52 7.83
N SER A 193 -20.62 23.76 7.98
CA SER A 193 -20.88 24.73 6.91
C SER A 193 -19.62 25.22 6.17
N ASP A 194 -18.45 24.60 6.41
CA ASP A 194 -17.14 25.09 5.96
C ASP A 194 -16.47 24.23 4.89
N ARG A 195 -17.22 23.38 4.18
CA ARG A 195 -16.65 22.60 3.08
C ARG A 195 -16.37 23.47 1.86
N MET A 196 -15.17 23.29 1.33
CA MET A 196 -14.77 23.89 0.07
C MET A 196 -15.43 23.18 -1.11
N THR A 197 -15.70 23.93 -2.17
CA THR A 197 -16.01 23.36 -3.47
C THR A 197 -14.77 22.66 -4.07
N ALA A 198 -14.96 21.84 -5.10
CA ALA A 198 -13.84 21.23 -5.84
C ALA A 198 -12.89 22.31 -6.39
N GLN A 199 -13.44 23.40 -6.93
CA GLN A 199 -12.65 24.52 -7.43
C GLN A 199 -11.85 25.22 -6.30
N GLN A 200 -12.47 25.50 -5.17
CA GLN A 200 -11.77 26.12 -4.02
C GLN A 200 -10.65 25.22 -3.49
N THR A 201 -10.86 23.90 -3.48
CA THR A 201 -9.84 22.94 -3.07
C THR A 201 -8.67 22.90 -4.07
N ALA A 202 -8.96 22.85 -5.37
CA ALA A 202 -7.95 22.90 -6.42
C ALA A 202 -7.14 24.20 -6.35
N ASP A 203 -7.80 25.35 -6.18
CA ASP A 203 -7.16 26.66 -6.09
C ASP A 203 -6.24 26.75 -4.85
N LEU A 204 -6.70 26.25 -3.70
CA LEU A 204 -5.89 26.21 -2.48
C LEU A 204 -4.65 25.32 -2.65
N LEU A 205 -4.80 24.12 -3.20
CA LEU A 205 -3.69 23.20 -3.42
C LEU A 205 -2.67 23.76 -4.43
N ASN A 206 -3.13 24.37 -5.49
CA ASN A 206 -2.26 25.04 -6.48
C ASN A 206 -1.53 26.25 -5.86
N ASP A 207 -2.19 27.02 -5.02
CA ASP A 207 -1.56 28.13 -4.27
C ASP A 207 -0.48 27.59 -3.32
N LEU A 208 -0.73 26.47 -2.63
CA LEU A 208 0.27 25.81 -1.79
C LEU A 208 1.46 25.30 -2.61
N ILE A 209 1.26 24.70 -3.78
CA ILE A 209 2.32 24.29 -4.72
C ILE A 209 3.21 25.49 -5.07
N LEU A 210 2.59 26.61 -5.47
CA LEU A 210 3.32 27.83 -5.84
C LEU A 210 4.04 28.50 -4.67
N LYS A 211 3.42 28.53 -3.50
CA LYS A 211 4.01 29.10 -2.28
C LYS A 211 5.15 28.25 -1.74
N SER A 212 5.02 26.91 -1.82
CA SER A 212 6.06 26.02 -1.37
C SER A 212 7.38 26.22 -2.09
N GLN A 213 7.33 26.50 -3.41
CA GLN A 213 8.54 26.79 -4.20
C GLN A 213 9.29 28.02 -3.64
N LYS A 214 8.56 29.06 -3.22
CA LYS A 214 9.17 30.26 -2.64
C LYS A 214 9.76 30.00 -1.26
N VAL A 215 9.08 29.21 -0.43
CA VAL A 215 9.51 28.84 0.91
C VAL A 215 10.74 27.92 0.83
N LEU A 216 10.65 26.86 0.03
CA LEU A 216 11.70 25.86 -0.08
C LEU A 216 12.96 26.38 -0.77
N ALA A 217 12.85 27.33 -1.70
CA ALA A 217 14.01 27.98 -2.31
C ALA A 217 14.90 28.73 -1.29
N GLN A 218 14.33 29.13 -0.15
CA GLN A 218 15.06 29.82 0.94
C GLN A 218 15.49 28.84 2.06
N ALA A 219 15.12 27.57 1.98
CA ALA A 219 15.50 26.58 2.98
C ALA A 219 17.01 26.40 3.01
N PRO A 220 17.66 26.37 4.20
CA PRO A 220 19.11 26.18 4.31
C PRO A 220 19.62 24.92 3.57
N LEU A 221 18.83 23.85 3.59
CA LEU A 221 19.13 22.61 2.87
C LEU A 221 19.24 22.84 1.35
N ASN A 222 18.28 23.54 0.74
CA ASN A 222 18.28 23.80 -0.69
C ASN A 222 19.37 24.81 -1.09
N ILE A 223 19.67 25.79 -0.23
CA ILE A 223 20.81 26.71 -0.46
C ILE A 223 22.13 25.91 -0.50
N ALA A 224 22.33 24.98 0.43
CA ALA A 224 23.51 24.12 0.45
C ALA A 224 23.57 23.20 -0.78
N ARG A 225 22.46 22.53 -1.12
CA ARG A 225 22.36 21.65 -2.30
C ARG A 225 22.67 22.39 -3.60
N ARG A 226 22.14 23.60 -3.76
CA ARG A 226 22.43 24.46 -4.93
C ARG A 226 23.90 24.82 -5.01
N ALA A 227 24.53 25.15 -3.91
CA ALA A 227 25.95 25.45 -3.85
C ALA A 227 26.82 24.24 -4.23
N GLU A 228 26.34 23.03 -3.99
CA GLU A 228 27.00 21.77 -4.33
C GLU A 228 26.61 21.24 -5.72
N GLY A 229 25.75 21.92 -6.48
CA GLY A 229 25.25 21.47 -7.77
C GLY A 229 24.33 20.26 -7.71
N LYS A 230 23.72 20.01 -6.55
CA LYS A 230 22.75 18.92 -6.32
C LYS A 230 21.34 19.37 -6.63
N ASP A 231 20.46 18.41 -6.91
CA ASP A 231 19.04 18.64 -7.09
C ASP A 231 18.40 19.20 -5.81
N GLU A 232 17.59 20.23 -5.97
CA GLU A 232 16.85 20.85 -4.88
C GLU A 232 15.55 20.10 -4.63
N ALA A 233 15.10 20.09 -3.40
CA ALA A 233 13.78 19.64 -2.98
C ALA A 233 12.88 20.88 -2.89
N ASP A 234 12.38 21.36 -4.03
CA ASP A 234 11.94 22.73 -4.19
C ASP A 234 10.43 22.92 -4.34
N CYS A 235 9.65 21.84 -4.42
CA CYS A 235 8.22 21.94 -4.60
C CYS A 235 7.48 20.79 -3.89
N ILE A 236 6.35 21.10 -3.22
CA ILE A 236 5.42 20.07 -2.80
C ILE A 236 4.56 19.61 -3.96
N TRP A 237 4.14 18.34 -3.94
CA TRP A 237 3.24 17.78 -4.94
C TRP A 237 2.16 16.90 -4.30
N PRO A 238 0.97 17.47 -4.02
CA PRO A 238 -0.15 16.74 -3.45
C PRO A 238 -0.84 15.85 -4.51
N TRP A 239 -1.18 14.60 -4.15
CA TRP A 239 -1.89 13.67 -5.02
C TRP A 239 -2.52 12.52 -4.24
N GLY A 240 -3.38 11.69 -4.89
CA GLY A 240 -3.95 10.49 -4.30
C GLY A 240 -4.80 10.76 -3.07
N GLY A 241 -5.53 11.87 -3.08
CA GLY A 241 -6.32 12.33 -1.95
C GLY A 241 -7.60 11.54 -1.72
N GLY A 242 -8.07 11.54 -0.47
CA GLY A 242 -9.34 10.92 -0.07
C GLY A 242 -9.77 11.30 1.33
N TYR A 243 -10.98 10.90 1.68
CA TYR A 243 -11.53 11.01 3.02
C TYR A 243 -11.20 9.79 3.87
N ARG A 244 -11.52 9.81 5.16
CA ARG A 244 -11.46 8.62 6.00
C ARG A 244 -12.34 7.51 5.40
N PRO A 245 -11.77 6.33 5.06
CA PRO A 245 -12.55 5.22 4.51
C PRO A 245 -13.66 4.77 5.46
N GLN A 246 -14.84 4.53 4.92
CA GLN A 246 -15.98 3.98 5.67
C GLN A 246 -15.88 2.44 5.73
N MET A 247 -14.79 1.96 6.28
CA MET A 247 -14.52 0.53 6.45
C MET A 247 -15.08 0.04 7.78
N LYS A 248 -15.89 -1.04 7.73
CA LYS A 248 -16.21 -1.80 8.94
C LYS A 248 -14.99 -2.57 9.37
N THR A 249 -14.79 -2.70 10.68
CA THR A 249 -13.72 -3.56 11.20
C THR A 249 -14.01 -5.04 10.87
N LEU A 250 -12.97 -5.88 10.85
CA LEU A 250 -13.16 -7.33 10.65
C LEU A 250 -14.03 -7.94 11.76
N GLN A 251 -13.98 -7.40 12.98
CA GLN A 251 -14.84 -7.81 14.09
C GLN A 251 -16.32 -7.55 13.79
N GLU A 252 -16.64 -6.43 13.15
CA GLU A 252 -18.01 -6.09 12.75
C GLU A 252 -18.51 -6.93 11.59
N MET A 253 -17.62 -7.28 10.64
CA MET A 253 -17.98 -8.13 9.48
C MET A 253 -18.01 -9.61 9.84
N TYR A 254 -17.08 -10.05 10.69
CA TYR A 254 -16.87 -11.45 11.07
C TYR A 254 -16.82 -11.59 12.60
N PRO A 255 -17.97 -11.73 13.30
CA PRO A 255 -18.03 -11.72 14.76
C PRO A 255 -17.23 -12.81 15.47
N GLN A 256 -16.80 -13.85 14.75
CA GLN A 256 -15.89 -14.90 15.26
C GLN A 256 -14.43 -14.39 15.41
N ILE A 257 -14.05 -13.31 14.70
CA ILE A 257 -12.74 -12.64 14.84
C ILE A 257 -12.92 -11.55 15.89
N LYS A 258 -12.42 -11.77 17.11
CA LYS A 258 -12.48 -10.78 18.18
C LYS A 258 -11.26 -9.88 18.18
N ARG A 259 -10.11 -10.44 17.83
CA ARG A 259 -8.83 -9.72 17.71
C ARG A 259 -8.06 -10.25 16.52
N GLY A 260 -7.30 -9.36 15.91
CA GLY A 260 -6.43 -9.74 14.80
C GLY A 260 -5.32 -8.74 14.57
N ASP A 261 -4.30 -9.19 13.85
CA ASP A 261 -3.09 -8.45 13.59
C ASP A 261 -2.77 -8.37 12.10
N VAL A 262 -2.04 -7.32 11.73
CA VAL A 262 -1.41 -7.18 10.41
C VAL A 262 0.10 -7.05 10.57
N ILE A 263 0.85 -7.80 9.77
CA ILE A 263 2.32 -7.79 9.71
C ILE A 263 2.72 -7.42 8.30
N SER A 264 3.19 -6.19 8.10
CA SER A 264 3.69 -5.69 6.81
C SER A 264 4.77 -4.64 7.02
N ALA A 265 5.69 -4.55 6.08
CA ALA A 265 6.64 -3.43 5.97
C ALA A 265 6.07 -2.27 5.13
N VAL A 266 4.94 -2.48 4.45
CA VAL A 266 4.34 -1.53 3.52
C VAL A 266 3.28 -0.71 4.23
N ASP A 267 3.44 0.61 4.24
CA ASP A 267 2.53 1.54 4.92
C ASP A 267 1.10 1.41 4.44
N LEU A 268 0.90 1.22 3.14
CA LEU A 268 -0.40 1.05 2.53
C LEU A 268 -1.19 -0.12 3.13
N ILE A 269 -0.54 -1.27 3.30
CA ILE A 269 -1.13 -2.49 3.89
C ILE A 269 -1.38 -2.31 5.38
N ARG A 270 -0.47 -1.62 6.08
CA ARG A 270 -0.65 -1.26 7.50
C ARG A 270 -1.85 -0.33 7.70
N GLY A 271 -2.06 0.61 6.76
CA GLY A 271 -3.22 1.50 6.75
C GLY A 271 -4.55 0.74 6.55
N ILE A 272 -4.59 -0.20 5.60
CA ILE A 272 -5.73 -1.10 5.41
C ILE A 272 -6.01 -1.88 6.70
N GLY A 273 -4.96 -2.46 7.31
CA GLY A 273 -5.07 -3.19 8.57
C GLY A 273 -5.64 -2.32 9.70
N HIS A 274 -5.18 -1.07 9.82
CA HIS A 274 -5.70 -0.12 10.80
C HIS A 274 -7.21 0.11 10.64
N TYR A 275 -7.68 0.43 9.43
CA TYR A 275 -9.12 0.63 9.19
C TYR A 275 -9.93 -0.66 9.31
N ALA A 276 -9.30 -1.80 9.06
CA ALA A 276 -9.90 -3.12 9.28
C ALA A 276 -9.98 -3.50 10.79
N GLY A 277 -9.49 -2.66 11.70
CA GLY A 277 -9.47 -2.91 13.14
C GLY A 277 -8.40 -3.91 13.57
N LEU A 278 -7.36 -4.10 12.76
CA LEU A 278 -6.22 -4.96 13.07
C LEU A 278 -5.12 -4.15 13.78
N HIS A 279 -4.46 -4.79 14.73
CA HIS A 279 -3.28 -4.23 15.36
C HIS A 279 -2.05 -4.41 14.44
N ASN A 280 -1.27 -3.32 14.27
CA ASN A 280 -0.06 -3.34 13.45
C ASN A 280 1.14 -3.87 14.24
N ILE A 281 1.68 -5.03 13.86
CA ILE A 281 2.90 -5.58 14.44
C ILE A 281 4.10 -5.12 13.59
N ILE A 282 4.99 -4.37 14.22
CA ILE A 282 6.23 -3.90 13.59
C ILE A 282 7.34 -4.93 13.86
N VAL A 283 7.86 -5.50 12.79
CA VAL A 283 8.95 -6.49 12.85
C VAL A 283 10.28 -5.81 12.55
N PRO A 284 11.25 -5.82 13.48
CA PRO A 284 12.58 -5.25 13.22
C PRO A 284 13.25 -5.91 12.00
N GLY A 285 13.80 -5.10 11.10
CA GLY A 285 14.43 -5.57 9.86
C GLY A 285 13.46 -6.04 8.78
N ALA A 286 12.15 -5.86 8.95
CA ALA A 286 11.20 -6.04 7.87
C ALA A 286 11.31 -4.88 6.89
N THR A 287 11.49 -5.21 5.62
CA THR A 287 11.54 -4.29 4.48
C THR A 287 10.53 -4.72 3.41
N GLY A 288 10.32 -3.89 2.37
CA GLY A 288 9.60 -4.27 1.14
C GLY A 288 10.48 -5.06 0.16
N LEU A 289 11.78 -5.25 0.44
CA LEU A 289 12.75 -5.80 -0.48
C LEU A 289 13.08 -7.28 -0.19
N ALA A 290 13.88 -7.90 -1.05
CA ALA A 290 14.27 -9.31 -0.96
C ALA A 290 15.04 -9.67 0.33
N ASP A 291 15.66 -8.71 0.98
CA ASP A 291 16.41 -8.85 2.25
C ASP A 291 15.52 -8.76 3.51
N THR A 292 14.20 -8.66 3.33
CA THR A 292 13.25 -8.57 4.45
C THR A 292 13.44 -9.69 5.47
N ASN A 293 13.15 -9.40 6.74
CA ASN A 293 13.24 -10.37 7.82
C ASN A 293 12.07 -11.38 7.79
N TYR A 294 12.17 -12.41 6.94
CA TYR A 294 11.15 -13.46 6.80
C TYR A 294 10.92 -14.22 8.12
N GLU A 295 12.00 -14.60 8.79
CA GLU A 295 11.93 -15.33 10.07
C GLU A 295 11.25 -14.51 11.16
N GLY A 296 11.60 -13.22 11.24
CA GLY A 296 10.98 -12.31 12.19
C GLY A 296 9.48 -12.14 11.94
N LYS A 297 9.05 -12.04 10.67
CA LYS A 297 7.64 -11.99 10.30
C LYS A 297 6.92 -13.32 10.63
N ALA A 298 7.56 -14.46 10.36
CA ALA A 298 7.01 -15.78 10.70
C ALA A 298 6.82 -15.95 12.21
N GLN A 299 7.83 -15.59 13.00
CA GLN A 299 7.76 -15.68 14.44
C GLN A 299 6.69 -14.74 15.02
N ALA A 300 6.63 -13.49 14.53
CA ALA A 300 5.60 -12.55 14.94
C ALA A 300 4.18 -13.06 14.65
N ALA A 301 3.98 -13.72 13.48
CA ALA A 301 2.70 -14.32 13.13
C ALA A 301 2.32 -15.49 14.06
N ILE A 302 3.27 -16.36 14.40
CA ILE A 302 3.08 -17.46 15.33
C ILE A 302 2.72 -16.92 16.72
N ASP A 303 3.45 -15.91 17.21
CA ASP A 303 3.22 -15.33 18.52
C ASP A 303 1.87 -14.61 18.61
N ALA A 304 1.49 -13.88 17.56
CA ALA A 304 0.18 -13.24 17.43
C ALA A 304 -0.95 -14.30 17.48
N LEU A 305 -0.84 -15.36 16.68
CA LEU A 305 -1.83 -16.45 16.66
C LEU A 305 -2.00 -17.18 18.00
N ARG A 306 -1.07 -17.10 18.94
CA ARG A 306 -1.26 -17.67 20.29
C ARG A 306 -2.36 -16.94 21.05
N ASN A 307 -2.54 -15.65 20.81
CA ASN A 307 -3.43 -14.78 21.57
C ASN A 307 -4.62 -14.27 20.75
N ASP A 308 -4.49 -14.17 19.43
CA ASP A 308 -5.44 -13.54 18.55
C ASP A 308 -6.06 -14.52 17.54
N ASP A 309 -7.21 -14.17 16.98
CA ASP A 309 -8.03 -15.07 16.15
C ASP A 309 -7.66 -15.00 14.67
N PHE A 310 -7.02 -13.90 14.26
CA PHE A 310 -6.70 -13.62 12.86
C PHE A 310 -5.35 -12.93 12.72
N VAL A 311 -4.55 -13.36 11.74
CA VAL A 311 -3.30 -12.70 11.36
C VAL A 311 -3.23 -12.55 9.85
N PHE A 312 -2.91 -11.35 9.38
CA PHE A 312 -2.63 -11.03 7.98
C PHE A 312 -1.14 -10.73 7.84
N VAL A 313 -0.41 -11.60 7.15
CA VAL A 313 1.04 -11.45 6.93
C VAL A 313 1.30 -11.14 5.47
N HIS A 314 1.94 -10.02 5.21
CA HIS A 314 2.24 -9.52 3.88
C HIS A 314 3.75 -9.43 3.64
N VAL A 315 4.20 -9.90 2.46
CA VAL A 315 5.59 -9.87 2.00
C VAL A 315 5.65 -9.31 0.59
N GLU A 316 6.23 -8.11 0.43
CA GLU A 316 6.33 -7.33 -0.79
C GLU A 316 7.39 -7.85 -1.78
N ALA A 317 8.41 -8.52 -1.30
CA ALA A 317 9.66 -8.79 -2.00
C ALA A 317 9.54 -9.36 -3.43
N SER A 318 8.50 -10.15 -3.71
CA SER A 318 8.28 -10.72 -5.06
C SER A 318 7.69 -9.71 -6.04
N ASP A 319 6.95 -8.73 -5.54
CA ASP A 319 6.41 -7.63 -6.34
C ASP A 319 7.52 -6.70 -6.84
N GLU A 320 8.37 -6.23 -5.94
CA GLU A 320 9.52 -5.38 -6.27
C GLU A 320 10.46 -6.07 -7.29
N ALA A 321 10.74 -7.37 -7.09
CA ALA A 321 11.52 -8.13 -8.06
C ALA A 321 10.83 -8.26 -9.43
N GLY A 322 9.49 -8.31 -9.45
CA GLY A 322 8.66 -8.28 -10.65
C GLY A 322 8.78 -6.95 -11.38
N HIS A 323 8.69 -5.82 -10.67
CA HIS A 323 8.88 -4.47 -11.22
C HIS A 323 10.28 -4.24 -11.78
N ASP A 324 11.30 -4.79 -11.13
CA ASP A 324 12.67 -4.76 -11.64
C ASP A 324 12.87 -5.64 -12.88
N GLY A 325 11.96 -6.59 -13.12
CA GLY A 325 12.08 -7.60 -14.17
C GLY A 325 13.21 -8.60 -13.89
N ASP A 326 13.58 -8.77 -12.61
CA ASP A 326 14.62 -9.70 -12.17
C ASP A 326 14.03 -11.07 -11.85
N LEU A 327 14.03 -11.96 -12.86
CA LEU A 327 13.50 -13.31 -12.77
C LEU A 327 14.16 -14.13 -11.66
N GLU A 328 15.49 -14.05 -11.55
CA GLU A 328 16.25 -14.85 -10.57
C GLU A 328 15.99 -14.36 -9.15
N LEU A 329 15.87 -13.04 -8.97
CA LEU A 329 15.52 -12.44 -7.69
C LEU A 329 14.10 -12.85 -7.29
N LYS A 330 13.13 -12.76 -8.21
CA LYS A 330 11.74 -13.12 -7.94
C LYS A 330 11.58 -14.60 -7.56
N LEU A 331 12.25 -15.50 -8.26
CA LEU A 331 12.30 -16.92 -7.88
C LEU A 331 12.84 -17.10 -6.45
N ARG A 332 13.96 -16.43 -6.11
CA ARG A 332 14.52 -16.50 -4.75
C ARG A 332 13.58 -15.96 -3.69
N THR A 333 12.84 -14.87 -3.95
CA THR A 333 11.89 -14.32 -2.98
C THR A 333 10.72 -15.27 -2.73
N ILE A 334 10.23 -15.95 -3.75
CA ILE A 334 9.20 -17.01 -3.66
C ILE A 334 9.71 -18.19 -2.83
N GLU A 335 10.92 -18.68 -3.11
CA GLU A 335 11.55 -19.79 -2.37
C GLU A 335 11.87 -19.41 -0.90
N ASN A 336 12.26 -18.15 -0.66
CA ASN A 336 12.45 -17.63 0.69
C ASN A 336 11.11 -17.56 1.45
N LEU A 337 10.03 -17.10 0.83
CA LEU A 337 8.70 -17.08 1.43
C LEU A 337 8.29 -18.50 1.83
N ASP A 338 8.50 -19.50 0.95
CA ASP A 338 8.20 -20.89 1.23
C ASP A 338 8.99 -21.43 2.43
N SER A 339 10.32 -21.35 2.34
CA SER A 339 11.21 -22.04 3.27
C SER A 339 11.39 -21.33 4.61
N ARG A 340 11.38 -19.99 4.62
CA ARG A 340 11.67 -19.16 5.79
C ARG A 340 10.42 -18.63 6.50
N MET A 341 9.23 -18.75 5.88
CA MET A 341 7.97 -18.29 6.48
C MET A 341 6.88 -19.36 6.45
N VAL A 342 6.45 -19.84 5.27
CA VAL A 342 5.33 -20.80 5.16
C VAL A 342 5.64 -22.09 5.90
N GLY A 343 6.82 -22.66 5.68
CA GLY A 343 7.27 -23.89 6.37
C GLY A 343 7.31 -23.76 7.88
N PRO A 344 8.01 -22.78 8.46
CA PRO A 344 8.02 -22.53 9.91
C PRO A 344 6.64 -22.33 10.51
N ILE A 345 5.77 -21.51 9.90
CA ILE A 345 4.41 -21.29 10.39
C ILE A 345 3.61 -22.60 10.39
N TYR A 346 3.57 -23.32 9.25
CA TYR A 346 2.83 -24.58 9.15
C TYR A 346 3.34 -25.62 10.15
N ASN A 347 4.66 -25.80 10.25
CA ASN A 347 5.28 -26.78 11.14
C ASN A 347 4.99 -26.50 12.62
N GLU A 348 4.78 -25.25 12.98
CA GLU A 348 4.41 -24.89 14.36
C GLU A 348 2.90 -25.06 14.59
N VAL A 349 2.06 -24.37 13.81
CA VAL A 349 0.62 -24.32 14.07
C VAL A 349 -0.11 -25.63 13.83
N SER A 350 0.43 -26.51 12.98
CA SER A 350 -0.14 -27.84 12.73
C SER A 350 -0.08 -28.78 13.95
N LYS A 351 0.72 -28.45 14.98
CA LYS A 351 0.86 -29.20 16.23
C LYS A 351 -0.07 -28.71 17.34
N TRP A 352 -0.76 -27.58 17.10
CA TRP A 352 -1.58 -26.99 18.14
C TRP A 352 -2.91 -27.73 18.30
N ASP A 353 -3.40 -27.83 19.53
CA ASP A 353 -4.72 -28.38 19.82
C ASP A 353 -5.83 -27.49 19.26
N GLU A 354 -5.65 -26.17 19.31
CA GLU A 354 -6.56 -25.23 18.66
C GLU A 354 -6.25 -25.17 17.15
N PRO A 355 -7.24 -25.51 16.28
CA PRO A 355 -7.02 -25.57 14.85
C PRO A 355 -6.77 -24.18 14.26
N VAL A 356 -5.82 -24.10 13.33
CA VAL A 356 -5.49 -22.89 12.54
C VAL A 356 -5.77 -23.15 11.08
N CYS A 357 -6.55 -22.27 10.45
CA CYS A 357 -6.74 -22.23 9.00
C CYS A 357 -5.64 -21.37 8.37
N ILE A 358 -4.93 -21.90 7.38
CA ILE A 358 -3.90 -21.19 6.62
C ILE A 358 -4.42 -20.94 5.21
N ALA A 359 -4.49 -19.67 4.81
CA ALA A 359 -4.68 -19.25 3.43
C ALA A 359 -3.36 -18.68 2.89
N LEU A 360 -2.97 -19.10 1.69
CA LEU A 360 -1.75 -18.67 1.01
C LEU A 360 -2.11 -18.21 -0.40
N MET A 361 -1.71 -16.99 -0.77
CA MET A 361 -2.02 -16.42 -2.08
C MET A 361 -1.13 -15.22 -2.41
N PRO A 362 -0.96 -14.87 -3.69
CA PRO A 362 -0.62 -13.51 -4.10
C PRO A 362 -1.86 -12.61 -4.09
N ASP A 363 -1.64 -11.31 -4.16
CA ASP A 363 -2.70 -10.33 -4.33
C ASP A 363 -2.99 -10.01 -5.80
N HIS A 364 -1.98 -9.86 -6.63
CA HIS A 364 -2.05 -9.68 -8.08
C HIS A 364 -0.81 -10.29 -8.76
N PRO A 365 -0.83 -10.48 -10.09
CA PRO A 365 0.39 -10.74 -10.83
C PRO A 365 1.20 -9.46 -11.03
N THR A 366 2.55 -9.60 -10.95
CA THR A 366 3.51 -8.58 -11.38
C THR A 366 4.55 -9.25 -12.28
N PRO A 367 4.17 -9.61 -13.53
CA PRO A 367 5.01 -10.44 -14.36
C PRO A 367 6.35 -9.77 -14.68
N VAL A 368 7.44 -10.51 -14.53
CA VAL A 368 8.82 -10.02 -14.74
C VAL A 368 9.06 -9.46 -16.15
N GLU A 369 8.33 -9.94 -17.14
CA GLU A 369 8.44 -9.46 -18.52
C GLU A 369 7.66 -8.17 -18.76
N ILE A 370 6.58 -7.94 -17.98
CA ILE A 370 5.69 -6.75 -18.10
C ILE A 370 6.13 -5.64 -17.13
N ARG A 371 6.64 -6.01 -15.95
CA ARG A 371 7.14 -5.08 -14.90
C ARG A 371 6.09 -4.14 -14.34
N THR A 372 4.84 -4.56 -14.34
CA THR A 372 3.73 -3.84 -13.74
C THR A 372 2.62 -4.78 -13.33
N HIS A 373 1.75 -4.31 -12.45
CA HIS A 373 0.63 -5.09 -11.96
C HIS A 373 -0.36 -5.47 -13.06
N MET A 374 -0.89 -6.67 -12.98
CA MET A 374 -1.89 -7.20 -13.90
C MET A 374 -3.18 -7.58 -13.15
N LYS A 375 -4.28 -7.73 -13.89
CA LYS A 375 -5.62 -7.94 -13.31
C LYS A 375 -6.12 -9.39 -13.40
N GLU A 376 -5.28 -10.34 -13.81
CA GLU A 376 -5.68 -11.72 -13.93
C GLU A 376 -5.96 -12.37 -12.56
N PRO A 377 -6.86 -13.38 -12.52
CA PRO A 377 -7.09 -14.14 -11.30
C PRO A 377 -5.83 -14.82 -10.78
N VAL A 378 -5.60 -14.71 -9.49
CA VAL A 378 -4.44 -15.30 -8.82
C VAL A 378 -4.73 -16.68 -8.25
N PRO A 379 -3.74 -17.60 -8.17
CA PRO A 379 -3.91 -18.87 -7.49
C PRO A 379 -3.99 -18.68 -5.97
N PHE A 380 -4.74 -19.56 -5.30
CA PHE A 380 -4.71 -19.62 -3.84
C PHE A 380 -4.73 -21.06 -3.34
N ALA A 381 -4.23 -21.26 -2.13
CA ALA A 381 -4.37 -22.50 -1.38
C ALA A 381 -4.92 -22.20 0.02
N VAL A 382 -5.90 -22.98 0.47
CA VAL A 382 -6.46 -22.89 1.82
C VAL A 382 -6.41 -24.26 2.47
N TRP A 383 -5.82 -24.33 3.63
CA TRP A 383 -5.74 -25.55 4.44
C TRP A 383 -6.26 -25.30 5.86
N TYR A 384 -6.97 -26.29 6.39
CA TYR A 384 -7.34 -26.34 7.80
C TYR A 384 -7.37 -27.80 8.30
N PRO A 385 -7.07 -28.04 9.59
CA PRO A 385 -7.08 -29.38 10.16
C PRO A 385 -8.46 -30.04 10.05
N GLY A 386 -8.48 -31.30 9.58
CA GLY A 386 -9.72 -32.07 9.46
C GLY A 386 -10.46 -31.92 8.13
N ASP A 387 -9.95 -31.10 7.21
CA ASP A 387 -10.47 -31.09 5.83
C ASP A 387 -10.10 -32.41 5.12
N ARG A 388 -11.10 -33.27 4.97
CA ARG A 388 -10.91 -34.52 4.21
C ARG A 388 -11.03 -34.21 2.73
N LYS A 389 -9.89 -34.00 2.07
CA LYS A 389 -9.88 -34.00 0.61
C LYS A 389 -10.33 -35.35 0.06
N SER A 390 -11.23 -35.34 -0.90
CA SER A 390 -11.34 -36.41 -1.86
C SER A 390 -10.02 -36.46 -2.65
N VAL A 391 -9.24 -37.52 -2.43
CA VAL A 391 -8.00 -37.83 -3.17
C VAL A 391 -8.34 -37.87 -4.66
N GLY A 392 -7.89 -36.90 -5.41
CA GLY A 392 -8.01 -36.91 -6.86
C GLY A 392 -8.24 -35.54 -7.49
N ARG A 393 -7.25 -34.70 -7.49
CA ARG A 393 -6.97 -33.76 -8.59
C ARG A 393 -5.51 -33.30 -8.50
N GLU A 394 -4.83 -33.52 -9.61
CA GLU A 394 -3.47 -33.10 -9.88
C GLU A 394 -3.38 -31.57 -9.88
N ARG A 395 -2.16 -31.06 -9.65
CA ARG A 395 -1.67 -29.69 -9.64
C ARG A 395 -2.60 -28.66 -10.27
N VAL A 396 -2.93 -27.64 -9.50
CA VAL A 396 -3.53 -26.40 -10.03
C VAL A 396 -2.34 -25.49 -10.35
N CYS A 397 -2.05 -25.39 -11.62
CA CYS A 397 -1.14 -24.41 -12.21
C CYS A 397 -1.78 -23.02 -12.20
#